data_30b65f1e2718cb88e438e0ba972ff2e0
#
_entry.id   30b65f1e2718cb88e438e0ba972ff2e0
#
_cell.length_a   1.000
_cell.length_b   1.000
_cell.length_c   1.000
_cell.angle_alpha   90.00
_cell.angle_beta   90.00
_cell.angle_gamma   90.00
#
_symmetry.space_group_name_H-M   'P 1'
#
loop_
_entity.id
_entity.type
_entity.pdbx_description
1 polymer ?
#
loop_
_entity_poly.entity_id
_entity_poly.type
_entity_poly.pdbx_seq_one_letter_code
_entity_poly.pdbx_strand_id
1 'polypeptide(L)'
;KAAFKPSVRLFSITAKVRFRGFESNEKVTPMITTDGNNAVASVAYRTNEVIAIYPITPSSTMAEQADAWSGDGRQNIWGDIPRVVEMQSEGGAIATVHGALQTGALSTSFTSSQGLLLMIPTLYKLAGELTPFVLHVAARTVATHALSIFGDHSDVMAVRQTGCAMLCAGSVQEAQDFALISQTATLNARVPFIHFFDGFRTSHEINKIVPLSDDTLRQMLPQAAIDAHRSRALSPDHPVVRGTSANPDTYFQSREATNPWYDATGQHVIDAMAAFAALTGRHYRPFDYYGHPQAERVVVVMGSAAGTCEEVIDTLLARGEKVG
;
A
#
# COMPACT_ATOMS: atom_id res chain seq x y z
N LYS A 1 -37.20 22.78 -8.27
CA LYS A 1 -36.97 21.32 -8.33
C LYS A 1 -36.15 21.06 -9.58
N ALA A 2 -34.84 21.08 -9.50
CA ALA A 2 -33.91 20.68 -10.55
C ALA A 2 -33.54 19.22 -10.31
N ALA A 3 -33.88 18.35 -11.26
CA ALA A 3 -33.54 16.95 -11.22
C ALA A 3 -32.07 16.77 -11.66
N PHE A 4 -31.26 16.24 -10.75
CA PHE A 4 -29.88 15.84 -11.03
C PHE A 4 -29.92 14.54 -11.85
N LYS A 5 -29.49 14.58 -13.10
CA LYS A 5 -29.26 13.39 -13.92
C LYS A 5 -27.79 13.04 -13.86
N PRO A 6 -27.36 11.92 -13.28
CA PRO A 6 -25.99 11.46 -13.38
C PRO A 6 -25.76 10.91 -14.79
N SER A 7 -24.91 11.58 -15.57
CA SER A 7 -24.41 11.04 -16.83
C SER A 7 -23.18 10.17 -16.57
N VAL A 8 -23.38 8.89 -16.33
CA VAL A 8 -22.30 7.90 -16.40
C VAL A 8 -22.06 7.59 -17.89
N ARG A 9 -20.98 8.09 -18.47
CA ARG A 9 -20.51 7.62 -19.77
C ARG A 9 -19.78 6.30 -19.58
N LEU A 10 -20.45 5.20 -19.90
CA LEU A 10 -19.82 3.89 -20.06
C LEU A 10 -18.95 3.92 -21.32
N PHE A 11 -17.63 3.84 -21.13
CA PHE A 11 -16.73 3.48 -22.21
C PHE A 11 -16.68 1.96 -22.30
N SER A 12 -17.26 1.40 -23.37
CA SER A 12 -17.12 0.00 -23.74
C SER A 12 -15.70 -0.20 -24.31
N ILE A 13 -14.83 -0.86 -23.57
CA ILE A 13 -13.56 -1.38 -24.09
C ILE A 13 -13.54 -2.88 -23.86
N THR A 14 -13.79 -3.62 -24.93
CA THR A 14 -13.60 -5.07 -24.99
C THR A 14 -12.10 -5.35 -25.18
N ALA A 15 -11.37 -5.61 -24.11
CA ALA A 15 -10.01 -6.13 -24.20
C ALA A 15 -10.00 -7.64 -23.96
N LYS A 16 -10.07 -8.42 -25.04
CA LYS A 16 -9.64 -9.82 -25.00
C LYS A 16 -8.12 -9.83 -24.90
N VAL A 17 -7.59 -10.22 -23.75
CA VAL A 17 -6.16 -10.54 -23.64
C VAL A 17 -5.92 -11.85 -24.39
N ARG A 18 -5.50 -11.73 -25.66
CA ARG A 18 -4.85 -12.83 -26.39
C ARG A 18 -3.37 -12.78 -26.04
N PHE A 19 -2.85 -13.81 -25.38
CA PHE A 19 -1.41 -14.08 -25.38
C PHE A 19 -0.95 -14.27 -26.83
N ARG A 20 -0.37 -13.23 -27.43
CA ARG A 20 0.46 -13.36 -28.62
C ARG A 20 1.84 -13.80 -28.15
N GLY A 21 2.28 -14.94 -28.64
CA GLY A 21 3.66 -15.36 -28.49
C GLY A 21 4.60 -14.25 -28.98
N PHE A 22 5.37 -13.71 -28.07
CA PHE A 22 6.52 -12.88 -28.35
C PHE A 22 7.72 -13.82 -28.46
N GLU A 23 8.24 -14.02 -29.66
CA GLU A 23 9.62 -14.42 -29.85
C GLU A 23 10.48 -13.18 -29.59
N SER A 24 10.99 -13.04 -28.38
CA SER A 24 12.05 -12.11 -28.07
C SER A 24 13.02 -12.77 -27.09
N ASN A 25 14.30 -12.52 -27.27
CA ASN A 25 15.41 -12.89 -26.39
C ASN A 25 15.33 -12.10 -25.05
N GLU A 26 14.16 -12.06 -24.43
CA GLU A 26 14.00 -11.51 -23.09
C GLU A 26 14.45 -12.55 -22.07
N LYS A 27 15.38 -12.15 -21.22
CA LYS A 27 15.73 -12.91 -20.02
C LYS A 27 14.44 -13.10 -19.22
N VAL A 28 13.82 -14.27 -19.31
CA VAL A 28 12.67 -14.62 -18.50
C VAL A 28 13.08 -14.47 -17.04
N THR A 29 12.57 -13.48 -16.34
CA THR A 29 12.80 -13.34 -14.90
C THR A 29 12.22 -14.59 -14.24
N PRO A 30 13.03 -15.41 -13.54
CA PRO A 30 12.54 -16.63 -12.95
C PRO A 30 11.47 -16.32 -11.92
N MET A 31 10.35 -17.05 -11.98
CA MET A 31 9.32 -16.98 -10.94
C MET A 31 9.87 -17.55 -9.64
N ILE A 32 9.46 -16.96 -8.52
CA ILE A 32 9.75 -17.48 -7.18
C ILE A 32 8.45 -17.95 -6.52
N THR A 33 8.58 -18.93 -5.61
CA THR A 33 7.50 -19.37 -4.74
C THR A 33 7.63 -18.66 -3.40
N THR A 34 6.61 -17.90 -3.02
CA THR A 34 6.62 -17.09 -1.80
C THR A 34 5.19 -16.84 -1.30
N ASP A 35 5.06 -16.32 -0.09
CA ASP A 35 3.79 -15.81 0.45
C ASP A 35 3.68 -14.29 0.36
N GLY A 36 2.49 -13.76 0.70
CA GLY A 36 2.21 -12.33 0.62
C GLY A 36 3.07 -11.51 1.58
N ASN A 37 3.30 -11.98 2.79
CA ASN A 37 4.14 -11.28 3.76
C ASN A 37 5.59 -11.13 3.28
N ASN A 38 6.20 -12.23 2.81
CA ASN A 38 7.56 -12.21 2.29
C ASN A 38 7.66 -11.36 1.01
N ALA A 39 6.66 -11.43 0.13
CA ALA A 39 6.59 -10.62 -1.08
C ALA A 39 6.60 -9.12 -0.75
N VAL A 40 5.78 -8.68 0.20
CA VAL A 40 5.72 -7.28 0.68
C VAL A 40 6.99 -6.87 1.42
N ALA A 41 7.44 -7.70 2.37
CA ALA A 41 8.65 -7.43 3.13
C ALA A 41 9.87 -7.22 2.22
N SER A 42 9.94 -7.98 1.11
CA SER A 42 11.05 -7.86 0.15
C SER A 42 11.13 -6.49 -0.51
N VAL A 43 10.00 -5.83 -0.74
CA VAL A 43 9.94 -4.46 -1.28
C VAL A 43 10.17 -3.45 -0.17
N ALA A 44 9.44 -3.55 0.92
CA ALA A 44 9.50 -2.63 2.05
C ALA A 44 10.93 -2.53 2.63
N TYR A 45 11.61 -3.65 2.78
CA TYR A 45 13.00 -3.70 3.25
C TYR A 45 13.96 -2.96 2.31
N ARG A 46 13.85 -3.22 1.01
CA ARG A 46 14.78 -2.65 0.02
C ARG A 46 14.52 -1.16 -0.27
N THR A 47 13.36 -0.63 0.10
CA THR A 47 12.95 0.75 -0.20
C THR A 47 12.87 1.66 1.03
N ASN A 48 13.37 1.21 2.17
CA ASN A 48 13.40 1.97 3.42
C ASN A 48 14.75 1.87 4.12
N GLU A 49 15.01 2.81 5.03
CA GLU A 49 16.25 2.94 5.81
C GLU A 49 16.00 2.58 7.29
N VAL A 50 14.77 2.80 7.78
CA VAL A 50 14.36 2.47 9.15
C VAL A 50 13.06 1.69 9.12
N ILE A 51 13.01 0.58 9.84
CA ILE A 51 11.83 -0.28 9.99
C ILE A 51 11.58 -0.47 11.48
N ALA A 52 10.53 0.15 12.02
CA ALA A 52 10.15 -0.06 13.40
C ALA A 52 9.05 -1.11 13.49
N ILE A 53 9.25 -2.11 14.32
CA ILE A 53 8.38 -3.28 14.39
C ILE A 53 7.84 -3.51 15.81
N TYR A 54 6.67 -4.10 15.88
CA TYR A 54 6.13 -4.83 17.01
C TYR A 54 5.28 -5.96 16.44
N PRO A 55 5.82 -7.19 16.37
CA PRO A 55 5.19 -8.28 15.62
C PRO A 55 3.80 -8.63 16.14
N ILE A 56 2.84 -8.73 15.22
CA ILE A 56 1.46 -9.15 15.48
C ILE A 56 0.96 -10.04 14.33
N THR A 57 0.35 -11.18 14.67
CA THR A 57 -0.24 -12.13 13.70
C THR A 57 -1.43 -11.47 12.97
N PRO A 58 -1.57 -11.59 11.63
CA PRO A 58 -0.75 -12.38 10.69
C PRO A 58 0.37 -11.60 9.98
N SER A 59 0.72 -10.39 10.42
CA SER A 59 1.80 -9.58 9.82
C SER A 59 3.21 -9.89 10.35
N SER A 60 3.33 -10.72 11.40
CA SER A 60 4.59 -10.99 12.12
C SER A 60 5.73 -11.38 11.19
N THR A 61 5.47 -12.23 10.20
CA THR A 61 6.53 -12.73 9.29
C THR A 61 7.14 -11.63 8.41
N MET A 62 6.44 -10.51 8.14
CA MET A 62 7.07 -9.34 7.49
C MET A 62 8.16 -8.73 8.37
N ALA A 63 7.85 -8.57 9.66
CA ALA A 63 8.76 -8.00 10.64
C ALA A 63 9.96 -8.92 10.90
N GLU A 64 9.69 -10.20 11.16
CA GLU A 64 10.69 -11.23 11.38
C GLU A 64 11.67 -11.38 10.21
N GLN A 65 11.15 -11.33 8.98
CA GLN A 65 11.98 -11.42 7.78
C GLN A 65 12.85 -10.16 7.60
N ALA A 66 12.31 -8.98 7.87
CA ALA A 66 13.06 -7.74 7.81
C ALA A 66 14.19 -7.73 8.84
N ASP A 67 13.92 -8.21 10.06
CA ASP A 67 14.91 -8.32 11.13
C ASP A 67 16.02 -9.32 10.77
N ALA A 68 15.65 -10.51 10.28
CA ALA A 68 16.61 -11.49 9.79
C ALA A 68 17.54 -10.94 8.71
N TRP A 69 16.98 -10.25 7.70
CA TRP A 69 17.78 -9.63 6.64
C TRP A 69 18.70 -8.53 7.14
N SER A 70 18.26 -7.75 8.11
CA SER A 70 19.11 -6.73 8.75
C SER A 70 20.27 -7.38 9.52
N GLY A 71 19.97 -8.45 10.28
CA GLY A 71 20.99 -9.25 11.00
C GLY A 71 22.01 -9.91 10.07
N ASP A 72 21.58 -10.35 8.89
CA ASP A 72 22.45 -10.91 7.86
C ASP A 72 23.26 -9.84 7.08
N GLY A 73 23.07 -8.56 7.37
CA GLY A 73 23.75 -7.45 6.71
C GLY A 73 23.27 -7.20 5.27
N ARG A 74 22.06 -7.60 4.92
CA ARG A 74 21.49 -7.38 3.59
C ARG A 74 21.26 -5.90 3.35
N GLN A 75 21.77 -5.39 2.22
CA GLN A 75 21.63 -3.99 1.84
C GLN A 75 20.28 -3.71 1.15
N ASN A 76 19.82 -2.47 1.31
CA ASN A 76 18.73 -1.89 0.52
C ASN A 76 19.24 -1.43 -0.86
N ILE A 77 18.35 -0.83 -1.67
CA ILE A 77 18.74 -0.38 -3.02
C ILE A 77 19.75 0.78 -3.06
N TRP A 78 19.99 1.44 -1.93
CA TRP A 78 21.00 2.51 -1.81
C TRP A 78 22.34 2.01 -1.26
N GLY A 79 22.43 0.74 -0.87
CA GLY A 79 23.65 0.14 -0.33
C GLY A 79 23.78 0.22 1.19
N ASP A 80 22.74 0.70 1.87
CA ASP A 80 22.67 0.75 3.33
C ASP A 80 21.96 -0.47 3.90
N ILE A 81 22.32 -0.88 5.11
CA ILE A 81 21.58 -1.91 5.85
C ILE A 81 20.46 -1.23 6.62
N PRO A 82 19.17 -1.49 6.30
CA PRO A 82 18.05 -0.92 7.03
C PRO A 82 18.13 -1.22 8.52
N ARG A 83 17.95 -0.19 9.32
CA ARG A 83 17.88 -0.35 10.78
C ARG A 83 16.51 -0.86 11.18
N VAL A 84 16.44 -2.10 11.64
CA VAL A 84 15.23 -2.68 12.22
C VAL A 84 15.25 -2.47 13.73
N VAL A 85 14.14 -1.96 14.28
CA VAL A 85 14.02 -1.66 15.72
C VAL A 85 12.72 -2.25 16.24
N GLU A 86 12.83 -3.21 17.17
CA GLU A 86 11.67 -3.75 17.89
C GLU A 86 11.32 -2.84 19.05
N MET A 87 10.02 -2.51 19.14
CA MET A 87 9.47 -1.62 20.15
C MET A 87 8.63 -2.38 21.17
N GLN A 88 8.06 -1.67 22.15
CA GLN A 88 7.23 -2.28 23.21
C GLN A 88 5.74 -2.33 22.87
N SER A 89 5.33 -1.65 21.81
CA SER A 89 3.95 -1.63 21.30
C SER A 89 3.92 -1.05 19.90
N GLU A 90 2.82 -1.28 19.20
CA GLU A 90 2.57 -0.69 17.87
C GLU A 90 2.52 0.85 17.92
N GLY A 91 1.99 1.41 19.01
CA GLY A 91 2.05 2.87 19.25
C GLY A 91 3.49 3.37 19.34
N GLY A 92 4.39 2.62 19.97
CA GLY A 92 5.84 2.89 19.99
C GLY A 92 6.48 2.74 18.62
N ALA A 93 6.11 1.70 17.86
CA ALA A 93 6.63 1.46 16.52
C ALA A 93 6.29 2.63 15.58
N ILE A 94 5.03 3.03 15.51
CA ILE A 94 4.63 4.15 14.63
C ILE A 94 5.21 5.50 15.09
N ALA A 95 5.40 5.71 16.39
CA ALA A 95 6.05 6.92 16.91
C ALA A 95 7.54 6.96 16.51
N THR A 96 8.23 5.82 16.51
CA THR A 96 9.61 5.68 16.04
C THR A 96 9.71 5.95 14.54
N VAL A 97 8.80 5.39 13.73
CA VAL A 97 8.69 5.69 12.30
C VAL A 97 8.48 7.19 12.09
N HIS A 98 7.55 7.82 12.81
CA HIS A 98 7.31 9.26 12.71
C HIS A 98 8.58 10.06 13.01
N GLY A 99 9.32 9.73 14.08
CA GLY A 99 10.59 10.36 14.40
C GLY A 99 11.65 10.21 13.30
N ALA A 100 11.80 9.02 12.74
CA ALA A 100 12.74 8.76 11.65
C ALA A 100 12.38 9.55 10.38
N LEU A 101 11.10 9.58 10.01
CA LEU A 101 10.60 10.38 8.88
C LEU A 101 10.85 11.89 9.09
N GLN A 102 10.74 12.40 10.32
CA GLN A 102 11.03 13.79 10.61
C GLN A 102 12.51 14.16 10.44
N THR A 103 13.42 13.19 10.54
CA THR A 103 14.85 13.37 10.27
C THR A 103 15.24 13.09 8.82
N GLY A 104 14.26 12.82 7.96
CA GLY A 104 14.46 12.62 6.52
C GLY A 104 14.72 11.18 6.09
N ALA A 105 14.77 10.22 7.03
CA ALA A 105 14.89 8.81 6.68
C ALA A 105 13.59 8.28 6.04
N LEU A 106 13.71 7.39 5.05
CA LEU A 106 12.58 6.62 4.56
C LEU A 106 12.29 5.48 5.53
N SER A 107 11.04 5.37 5.97
CA SER A 107 10.70 4.46 7.06
C SER A 107 9.37 3.76 6.83
N THR A 108 9.21 2.56 7.37
CA THR A 108 7.99 1.75 7.29
C THR A 108 7.76 0.94 8.56
N SER A 109 6.57 0.33 8.66
CA SER A 109 6.21 -0.62 9.70
C SER A 109 5.20 -1.63 9.16
N PHE A 110 5.00 -2.71 9.92
CA PHE A 110 4.07 -3.80 9.64
C PHE A 110 3.14 -3.98 10.83
N THR A 111 1.85 -4.18 10.57
CA THR A 111 0.87 -4.34 11.66
C THR A 111 -0.40 -5.06 11.22
N SER A 112 -1.33 -5.19 12.16
CA SER A 112 -2.60 -5.89 12.00
C SER A 112 -3.57 -5.51 13.12
N SER A 113 -4.87 -5.55 12.89
CA SER A 113 -5.92 -5.56 13.93
C SER A 113 -5.75 -4.48 15.02
N GLN A 114 -5.73 -4.89 16.30
CA GLN A 114 -5.55 -3.97 17.44
C GLN A 114 -4.27 -3.15 17.34
N GLY A 115 -3.21 -3.72 16.77
CA GLY A 115 -1.95 -2.99 16.55
C GLY A 115 -2.17 -1.77 15.64
N LEU A 116 -2.94 -1.95 14.56
CA LEU A 116 -3.31 -0.84 13.68
C LEU A 116 -4.13 0.23 14.43
N LEU A 117 -5.06 -0.20 15.30
CA LEU A 117 -5.86 0.72 16.11
C LEU A 117 -5.00 1.53 17.10
N LEU A 118 -3.98 0.92 17.67
CA LEU A 118 -3.03 1.63 18.57
C LEU A 118 -2.18 2.67 17.84
N MET A 119 -2.08 2.58 16.51
CA MET A 119 -1.35 3.55 15.68
C MET A 119 -2.18 4.80 15.32
N ILE A 120 -3.51 4.80 15.51
CA ILE A 120 -4.45 5.84 15.04
C ILE A 120 -3.99 7.27 15.38
N PRO A 121 -3.61 7.63 16.61
CA PRO A 121 -3.23 9.00 16.92
C PRO A 121 -2.05 9.49 16.06
N THR A 122 -1.06 8.64 15.85
CA THR A 122 0.12 8.99 15.06
C THR A 122 -0.17 8.96 13.55
N LEU A 123 -1.08 8.11 13.07
CA LEU A 123 -1.53 8.12 11.68
C LEU A 123 -2.20 9.46 11.32
N TYR A 124 -3.08 10.00 12.20
CA TYR A 124 -3.62 11.35 12.02
C TYR A 124 -2.53 12.41 11.91
N LYS A 125 -1.48 12.28 12.73
CA LYS A 125 -0.36 13.21 12.73
C LYS A 125 0.45 13.12 11.43
N LEU A 126 0.82 11.93 11.01
CA LEU A 126 1.54 11.68 9.75
C LEU A 126 0.76 12.24 8.53
N ALA A 127 -0.56 12.01 8.50
CA ALA A 127 -1.43 12.52 7.45
C ALA A 127 -1.54 14.06 7.48
N GLY A 128 -1.74 14.64 8.67
CA GLY A 128 -1.84 16.09 8.83
C GLY A 128 -0.55 16.84 8.52
N GLU A 129 0.59 16.21 8.69
CA GLU A 129 1.92 16.76 8.37
C GLU A 129 2.35 16.52 6.92
N LEU A 130 1.53 15.81 6.12
CA LEU A 130 1.86 15.41 4.74
C LEU A 130 3.22 14.70 4.68
N THR A 131 3.39 13.69 5.50
CA THR A 131 4.63 12.94 5.63
C THR A 131 4.56 11.64 4.80
N PRO A 132 5.36 11.48 3.74
CA PRO A 132 5.33 10.30 2.88
C PRO A 132 5.75 9.06 3.67
N PHE A 133 4.87 8.05 3.67
CA PHE A 133 5.05 6.84 4.44
C PHE A 133 4.09 5.75 3.95
N VAL A 134 4.51 4.51 3.96
CA VAL A 134 3.64 3.36 3.73
C VAL A 134 3.63 2.46 4.96
N LEU A 135 2.44 2.18 5.47
CA LEU A 135 2.20 1.14 6.46
C LEU A 135 1.67 -0.10 5.74
N HIS A 136 2.31 -1.24 5.94
CA HIS A 136 1.83 -2.51 5.37
C HIS A 136 1.03 -3.28 6.41
N VAL A 137 -0.19 -3.68 6.03
CA VAL A 137 -1.16 -4.30 6.95
C VAL A 137 -1.65 -5.62 6.39
N ALA A 138 -1.42 -6.70 7.13
CA ALA A 138 -2.13 -7.95 6.91
C ALA A 138 -3.45 -7.88 7.68
N ALA A 139 -4.53 -7.48 7.00
CA ALA A 139 -5.80 -7.13 7.61
C ALA A 139 -6.41 -8.30 8.39
N ARG A 140 -6.85 -8.03 9.61
CA ARG A 140 -7.36 -9.03 10.56
C ARG A 140 -8.54 -8.48 11.35
N THR A 141 -9.49 -9.36 11.67
CA THR A 141 -10.61 -9.08 12.58
C THR A 141 -10.13 -8.37 13.85
N VAL A 142 -10.78 -7.28 14.21
CA VAL A 142 -10.61 -6.63 15.51
C VAL A 142 -11.26 -7.51 16.59
N ALA A 143 -10.52 -7.80 17.66
CA ALA A 143 -11.05 -8.58 18.77
C ALA A 143 -12.22 -7.87 19.45
N THR A 144 -13.30 -8.61 19.68
CA THR A 144 -14.51 -8.16 20.38
C THR A 144 -14.80 -9.12 21.54
N HIS A 145 -15.86 -9.95 21.43
CA HIS A 145 -16.16 -10.99 22.42
C HIS A 145 -15.12 -12.14 22.45
N ALA A 146 -14.40 -12.30 21.34
CA ALA A 146 -13.31 -13.28 21.18
C ALA A 146 -12.26 -12.75 20.22
N LEU A 147 -11.07 -13.34 20.26
CA LEU A 147 -10.02 -13.13 19.29
C LEU A 147 -10.26 -14.03 18.06
N SER A 148 -10.21 -13.44 16.88
CA SER A 148 -10.04 -14.16 15.61
C SER A 148 -8.81 -13.62 14.90
N ILE A 149 -7.95 -14.53 14.43
CA ILE A 149 -6.70 -14.14 13.73
C ILE A 149 -6.85 -14.13 12.20
N PHE A 150 -8.04 -14.50 11.69
CA PHE A 150 -8.29 -14.56 10.25
C PHE A 150 -8.57 -13.21 9.62
N GLY A 151 -8.42 -13.15 8.29
CA GLY A 151 -8.62 -11.96 7.48
C GLY A 151 -10.03 -11.38 7.59
N ASP A 152 -10.08 -10.08 7.78
CA ASP A 152 -11.27 -9.25 7.89
C ASP A 152 -10.82 -7.80 7.72
N HIS A 153 -11.71 -6.90 7.28
CA HIS A 153 -11.37 -5.51 7.05
C HIS A 153 -11.81 -4.55 8.16
N SER A 154 -12.24 -5.06 9.32
CA SER A 154 -12.70 -4.22 10.43
C SER A 154 -11.60 -3.29 10.96
N ASP A 155 -10.36 -3.75 10.97
CA ASP A 155 -9.19 -2.96 11.39
C ASP A 155 -8.88 -1.81 10.41
N VAL A 156 -8.75 -2.09 9.12
CA VAL A 156 -8.47 -1.06 8.11
C VAL A 156 -9.65 -0.08 7.96
N MET A 157 -10.89 -0.56 8.10
CA MET A 157 -12.06 0.33 8.08
C MET A 157 -12.12 1.23 9.31
N ALA A 158 -11.63 0.80 10.46
CA ALA A 158 -11.54 1.64 11.66
C ALA A 158 -10.59 2.84 11.49
N VAL A 159 -9.56 2.72 10.65
CA VAL A 159 -8.55 3.76 10.44
C VAL A 159 -8.77 4.61 9.18
N ARG A 160 -9.82 4.34 8.40
CA ARG A 160 -10.12 5.07 7.15
C ARG A 160 -10.24 6.58 7.30
N GLN A 161 -10.54 7.07 8.52
CA GLN A 161 -10.72 8.49 8.80
C GLN A 161 -9.43 9.21 9.17
N THR A 162 -8.30 8.51 9.28
CA THR A 162 -7.02 9.09 9.69
C THR A 162 -6.42 10.06 8.67
N GLY A 163 -6.88 9.99 7.42
CA GLY A 163 -6.36 10.77 6.31
C GLY A 163 -5.26 10.03 5.53
N CYS A 164 -4.96 8.79 5.86
CA CYS A 164 -4.11 7.94 5.02
C CYS A 164 -4.86 7.49 3.76
N ALA A 165 -4.20 7.52 2.61
CA ALA A 165 -4.70 6.83 1.43
C ALA A 165 -4.63 5.32 1.63
N MET A 166 -5.53 4.57 1.00
CA MET A 166 -5.64 3.12 1.21
C MET A 166 -5.56 2.39 -0.12
N LEU A 167 -4.70 1.38 -0.21
CA LEU A 167 -4.54 0.53 -1.40
C LEU A 167 -4.63 -0.94 -0.99
N CYS A 168 -5.61 -1.66 -1.54
CA CYS A 168 -5.90 -3.06 -1.24
C CYS A 168 -5.35 -3.98 -2.33
N ALA A 169 -4.59 -5.00 -1.95
CA ALA A 169 -4.14 -6.06 -2.84
C ALA A 169 -4.98 -7.33 -2.64
N GLY A 170 -5.35 -7.99 -3.74
CA GLY A 170 -6.16 -9.21 -3.75
C GLY A 170 -5.37 -10.51 -3.94
N SER A 171 -4.09 -10.43 -4.30
CA SER A 171 -3.23 -11.59 -4.55
C SER A 171 -1.80 -11.37 -4.05
N VAL A 172 -1.00 -12.45 -3.99
CA VAL A 172 0.41 -12.37 -3.58
C VAL A 172 1.24 -11.51 -4.55
N GLN A 173 0.95 -11.60 -5.86
CA GLN A 173 1.62 -10.75 -6.85
C GLN A 173 1.27 -9.27 -6.65
N GLU A 174 -0.02 -8.98 -6.49
CA GLU A 174 -0.46 -7.60 -6.21
C GLU A 174 0.10 -7.06 -4.90
N ALA A 175 0.19 -7.89 -3.85
CA ALA A 175 0.76 -7.47 -2.57
C ALA A 175 2.21 -6.98 -2.74
N GLN A 176 3.04 -7.68 -3.53
CA GLN A 176 4.38 -7.20 -3.86
C GLN A 176 4.35 -5.91 -4.68
N ASP A 177 3.56 -5.89 -5.74
CA ASP A 177 3.56 -4.82 -6.72
C ASP A 177 2.98 -3.52 -6.13
N PHE A 178 1.91 -3.64 -5.33
CA PHE A 178 1.29 -2.50 -4.67
C PHE A 178 2.12 -1.95 -3.51
N ALA A 179 3.00 -2.75 -2.91
CA ALA A 179 3.99 -2.22 -1.98
C ALA A 179 4.89 -1.18 -2.66
N LEU A 180 5.34 -1.44 -3.88
CA LEU A 180 6.16 -0.49 -4.66
C LEU A 180 5.33 0.69 -5.20
N ILE A 181 4.13 0.42 -5.73
CA ILE A 181 3.22 1.45 -6.23
C ILE A 181 2.85 2.44 -5.12
N SER A 182 2.52 1.94 -3.90
CA SER A 182 2.22 2.80 -2.74
C SER A 182 3.44 3.63 -2.33
N GLN A 183 4.64 3.05 -2.34
CA GLN A 183 5.87 3.76 -2.01
C GLN A 183 6.16 4.89 -3.00
N THR A 184 5.95 4.64 -4.28
CA THR A 184 6.08 5.66 -5.34
C THR A 184 5.02 6.76 -5.19
N ALA A 185 3.77 6.35 -4.96
CA ALA A 185 2.65 7.28 -4.84
C ALA A 185 2.76 8.17 -3.60
N THR A 186 3.12 7.61 -2.43
CA THR A 186 3.26 8.40 -1.19
C THR A 186 4.38 9.45 -1.30
N LEU A 187 5.48 9.12 -1.95
CA LEU A 187 6.58 10.06 -2.16
C LEU A 187 6.16 11.27 -3.01
N ASN A 188 5.37 11.04 -4.06
CA ASN A 188 4.86 12.11 -4.91
C ASN A 188 3.71 12.89 -4.27
N ALA A 189 2.76 12.20 -3.66
CA ALA A 189 1.57 12.77 -3.04
C ALA A 189 1.85 13.42 -1.67
N ARG A 190 2.89 13.02 -0.96
CA ARG A 190 3.14 13.35 0.45
C ARG A 190 2.06 12.87 1.43
N VAL A 191 1.01 12.25 0.94
CA VAL A 191 -0.03 11.62 1.75
C VAL A 191 0.46 10.22 2.15
N PRO A 192 0.41 9.83 3.44
CA PRO A 192 0.77 8.49 3.86
C PRO A 192 -0.21 7.46 3.33
N PHE A 193 0.27 6.24 3.11
CA PHE A 193 -0.53 5.13 2.60
C PHE A 193 -0.64 3.99 3.61
N ILE A 194 -1.81 3.36 3.64
CA ILE A 194 -2.04 2.04 4.20
C ILE A 194 -2.17 1.09 3.02
N HIS A 195 -1.11 0.33 2.74
CA HIS A 195 -1.14 -0.79 1.82
C HIS A 195 -1.57 -2.03 2.60
N PHE A 196 -2.67 -2.66 2.21
CA PHE A 196 -3.21 -3.79 2.95
C PHE A 196 -3.66 -4.93 2.04
N PHE A 197 -3.68 -6.11 2.60
CA PHE A 197 -4.12 -7.36 1.98
C PHE A 197 -4.66 -8.29 3.06
N ASP A 198 -5.43 -9.30 2.66
CA ASP A 198 -6.12 -10.17 3.60
C ASP A 198 -5.15 -11.03 4.41
N GLY A 199 -5.29 -10.97 5.72
CA GLY A 199 -4.59 -11.84 6.65
C GLY A 199 -4.93 -13.31 6.42
N PHE A 200 -3.92 -14.18 6.45
CA PHE A 200 -3.93 -15.59 6.10
C PHE A 200 -4.28 -15.89 4.64
N ARG A 201 -5.30 -15.29 4.07
CA ARG A 201 -5.73 -15.54 2.68
C ARG A 201 -4.66 -15.12 1.68
N THR A 202 -4.11 -13.91 1.82
CA THR A 202 -3.03 -13.41 0.97
C THR A 202 -1.70 -13.45 1.71
N SER A 203 -1.68 -13.09 2.99
CA SER A 203 -0.43 -12.96 3.75
C SER A 203 0.35 -14.26 3.88
N HIS A 204 -0.32 -15.40 3.96
CA HIS A 204 0.27 -16.75 4.10
C HIS A 204 -0.02 -17.67 2.91
N GLU A 205 -0.68 -17.18 1.88
CA GLU A 205 -0.88 -17.94 0.66
C GLU A 205 0.44 -18.12 -0.08
N ILE A 206 0.79 -19.38 -0.35
CA ILE A 206 1.98 -19.72 -1.13
C ILE A 206 1.63 -19.66 -2.62
N ASN A 207 2.26 -18.77 -3.34
CA ASN A 207 2.02 -18.57 -4.77
C ASN A 207 3.33 -18.40 -5.54
N LYS A 208 3.26 -18.57 -6.86
CA LYS A 208 4.34 -18.24 -7.78
C LYS A 208 4.16 -16.83 -8.28
N ILE A 209 5.16 -16.00 -8.06
CA ILE A 209 5.17 -14.60 -8.51
C ILE A 209 6.42 -14.26 -9.30
N VAL A 210 6.34 -13.23 -10.10
CA VAL A 210 7.50 -12.60 -10.74
C VAL A 210 8.10 -11.57 -9.76
N PRO A 211 9.29 -11.80 -9.22
CA PRO A 211 9.89 -10.89 -8.24
C PRO A 211 10.30 -9.57 -8.90
N LEU A 212 10.25 -8.50 -8.10
CA LEU A 212 10.77 -7.19 -8.52
C LEU A 212 12.29 -7.13 -8.34
N SER A 213 12.99 -6.70 -9.39
CA SER A 213 14.44 -6.45 -9.33
C SER A 213 14.75 -5.13 -8.64
N ASP A 214 15.98 -5.00 -8.13
CA ASP A 214 16.44 -3.72 -7.58
C ASP A 214 16.42 -2.60 -8.62
N ASP A 215 16.67 -2.92 -9.88
CA ASP A 215 16.60 -1.94 -10.97
C ASP A 215 15.17 -1.45 -11.19
N THR A 216 14.18 -2.33 -11.11
CA THR A 216 12.76 -1.92 -11.14
C THR A 216 12.42 -1.02 -9.97
N LEU A 217 12.89 -1.36 -8.75
CA LEU A 217 12.67 -0.50 -7.58
C LEU A 217 13.28 0.89 -7.77
N ARG A 218 14.53 0.96 -8.23
CA ARG A 218 15.21 2.25 -8.47
C ARG A 218 14.53 3.10 -9.54
N GLN A 219 14.04 2.47 -10.62
CA GLN A 219 13.36 3.19 -11.70
C GLN A 219 11.98 3.71 -11.28
N MET A 220 11.30 3.02 -10.37
CA MET A 220 9.99 3.43 -9.86
C MET A 220 10.07 4.56 -8.83
N LEU A 221 11.13 4.61 -8.02
CA LEU A 221 11.22 5.57 -6.93
C LEU A 221 11.64 6.96 -7.43
N PRO A 222 10.83 8.00 -7.19
CA PRO A 222 11.09 9.35 -7.70
C PRO A 222 12.19 10.02 -6.87
N GLN A 223 13.44 10.03 -7.35
CA GLN A 223 14.59 10.58 -6.63
C GLN A 223 14.37 12.04 -6.19
N ALA A 224 13.78 12.86 -7.05
CA ALA A 224 13.45 14.25 -6.73
C ALA A 224 12.49 14.38 -5.53
N ALA A 225 11.53 13.46 -5.38
CA ALA A 225 10.62 13.46 -4.23
C ALA A 225 11.32 12.98 -2.95
N ILE A 226 12.26 12.03 -3.05
CA ILE A 226 13.10 11.60 -1.94
C ILE A 226 13.98 12.77 -1.48
N ASP A 227 14.64 13.46 -2.39
CA ASP A 227 15.48 14.63 -2.07
C ASP A 227 14.65 15.75 -1.45
N ALA A 228 13.45 15.99 -1.95
CA ALA A 228 12.50 16.94 -1.37
C ALA A 228 12.02 16.51 0.02
N HIS A 229 11.84 15.22 0.29
CA HIS A 229 11.55 14.71 1.64
C HIS A 229 12.71 14.99 2.58
N ARG A 230 13.95 14.66 2.18
CA ARG A 230 15.15 14.89 2.97
C ARG A 230 15.43 16.39 3.22
N SER A 231 15.16 17.25 2.24
CA SER A 231 15.31 18.72 2.40
C SER A 231 14.36 19.34 3.41
N ARG A 232 13.24 18.66 3.71
CA ARG A 232 12.29 19.08 4.76
C ARG A 232 12.61 18.47 6.14
N ALA A 233 13.69 17.72 6.26
CA ALA A 233 14.09 17.11 7.52
C ALA A 233 14.34 18.15 8.61
N LEU A 234 14.08 17.80 9.86
CA LEU A 234 14.48 18.59 11.01
C LEU A 234 16.01 18.60 11.09
N SER A 235 16.58 19.79 11.04
CA SER A 235 18.01 20.02 11.09
C SER A 235 18.31 21.26 11.91
N PRO A 236 19.43 21.29 12.68
CA PRO A 236 19.88 22.51 13.34
C PRO A 236 20.14 23.68 12.36
N ASP A 237 20.52 23.36 11.11
CA ASP A 237 20.79 24.36 10.08
C ASP A 237 19.51 24.98 9.49
N HIS A 238 18.39 24.22 9.56
CA HIS A 238 17.08 24.63 9.10
C HIS A 238 16.02 24.34 10.18
N PRO A 239 16.04 25.07 11.30
CA PRO A 239 15.13 24.82 12.40
C PRO A 239 13.70 25.16 12.00
N VAL A 240 12.77 24.22 12.22
CA VAL A 240 11.33 24.41 12.04
C VAL A 240 10.59 23.89 13.25
N VAL A 241 9.46 24.52 13.56
CA VAL A 241 8.58 24.07 14.64
C VAL A 241 7.44 23.25 14.01
N ARG A 242 7.27 22.02 14.50
CA ARG A 242 6.20 21.12 14.09
C ARG A 242 5.46 20.55 15.29
N GLY A 243 4.19 20.21 15.09
CA GLY A 243 3.39 19.59 16.13
C GLY A 243 3.06 20.53 17.29
N THR A 244 2.93 21.81 17.02
CA THR A 244 2.53 22.82 18.01
C THR A 244 1.03 22.80 18.26
N SER A 245 0.60 23.48 19.33
CA SER A 245 -0.79 23.88 19.51
C SER A 245 -1.12 25.04 18.57
N ALA A 246 -2.26 24.99 17.92
CA ALA A 246 -2.77 26.05 17.04
C ALA A 246 -4.16 26.50 17.51
N ASN A 247 -4.43 27.81 17.43
CA ASN A 247 -5.77 28.32 17.63
C ASN A 247 -6.71 27.94 16.50
N PRO A 248 -8.04 27.92 16.70
CA PRO A 248 -9.01 27.44 15.71
C PRO A 248 -8.88 28.08 14.33
N ASP A 249 -8.61 29.37 14.25
CA ASP A 249 -8.41 30.11 13.00
C ASP A 249 -7.17 29.62 12.24
N THR A 250 -6.03 29.51 12.89
CA THR A 250 -4.78 29.03 12.29
C THR A 250 -4.87 27.54 11.96
N TYR A 251 -5.51 26.75 12.82
CA TYR A 251 -5.70 25.31 12.60
C TYR A 251 -6.53 25.04 11.34
N PHE A 252 -7.64 25.78 11.16
CA PHE A 252 -8.49 25.65 10.00
C PHE A 252 -7.73 25.94 8.69
N GLN A 253 -7.00 27.07 8.63
CA GLN A 253 -6.20 27.46 7.48
C GLN A 253 -5.15 26.39 7.11
N SER A 254 -4.49 25.82 8.12
CA SER A 254 -3.51 24.75 7.92
C SER A 254 -4.15 23.48 7.35
N ARG A 255 -5.37 23.15 7.81
CA ARG A 255 -6.12 22.00 7.28
C ARG A 255 -6.56 22.22 5.84
N GLU A 256 -7.07 23.41 5.50
CA GLU A 256 -7.46 23.75 4.13
C GLU A 256 -6.25 23.71 3.17
N ALA A 257 -5.07 24.13 3.62
CA ALA A 257 -3.85 24.08 2.81
C ALA A 257 -3.41 22.67 2.41
N THR A 258 -3.94 21.63 3.05
CA THR A 258 -3.64 20.23 2.68
C THR A 258 -4.47 19.70 1.49
N ASN A 259 -5.61 20.32 1.17
CA ASN A 259 -6.55 19.85 0.17
C ASN A 259 -5.91 19.55 -1.20
N PRO A 260 -5.04 20.42 -1.78
CA PRO A 260 -4.44 20.14 -3.08
C PRO A 260 -3.63 18.83 -3.13
N TRP A 261 -3.03 18.42 -2.01
CA TRP A 261 -2.29 17.17 -1.92
C TRP A 261 -3.22 15.95 -1.95
N TYR A 262 -4.34 16.05 -1.21
CA TYR A 262 -5.36 14.99 -1.21
C TYR A 262 -6.05 14.87 -2.56
N ASP A 263 -6.40 15.98 -3.20
CA ASP A 263 -7.05 16.01 -4.52
C ASP A 263 -6.16 15.37 -5.60
N ALA A 264 -4.83 15.56 -5.51
CA ALA A 264 -3.88 14.99 -6.45
C ALA A 264 -3.54 13.52 -6.19
N THR A 265 -3.83 12.98 -5.00
CA THR A 265 -3.38 11.64 -4.59
C THR A 265 -3.86 10.53 -5.53
N GLY A 266 -5.12 10.58 -5.95
CA GLY A 266 -5.68 9.60 -6.89
C GLY A 266 -4.92 9.55 -8.22
N GLN A 267 -4.53 10.71 -8.75
CA GLN A 267 -3.74 10.78 -9.98
C GLN A 267 -2.32 10.23 -9.78
N HIS A 268 -1.68 10.51 -8.65
CA HIS A 268 -0.37 9.94 -8.34
C HIS A 268 -0.37 8.40 -8.26
N VAL A 269 -1.47 7.79 -7.80
CA VAL A 269 -1.63 6.33 -7.85
C VAL A 269 -1.75 5.83 -9.28
N ILE A 270 -2.58 6.47 -10.10
CA ILE A 270 -2.77 6.12 -11.52
C ILE A 270 -1.44 6.24 -12.28
N ASP A 271 -0.70 7.31 -12.08
CA ASP A 271 0.60 7.55 -12.72
C ASP A 271 1.63 6.50 -12.27
N ALA A 272 1.66 6.13 -10.99
CA ALA A 272 2.53 5.08 -10.48
C ALA A 272 2.17 3.70 -11.07
N MET A 273 0.88 3.38 -11.20
CA MET A 273 0.42 2.15 -11.85
C MET A 273 0.80 2.12 -13.34
N ALA A 274 0.69 3.24 -14.05
CA ALA A 274 1.08 3.37 -15.45
C ALA A 274 2.61 3.22 -15.63
N ALA A 275 3.42 3.86 -14.80
CA ALA A 275 4.88 3.71 -14.80
C ALA A 275 5.29 2.26 -14.48
N PHE A 276 4.64 1.64 -13.51
CA PHE A 276 4.84 0.24 -13.17
C PHE A 276 4.53 -0.70 -14.35
N ALA A 277 3.41 -0.46 -15.05
CA ALA A 277 3.03 -1.24 -16.22
C ALA A 277 4.06 -1.11 -17.36
N ALA A 278 4.61 0.08 -17.57
CA ALA A 278 5.65 0.31 -18.58
C ALA A 278 6.93 -0.48 -18.30
N LEU A 279 7.28 -0.70 -17.02
CA LEU A 279 8.50 -1.42 -16.61
C LEU A 279 8.31 -2.93 -16.55
N THR A 280 7.12 -3.40 -16.18
CA THR A 280 6.88 -4.81 -15.84
C THR A 280 5.94 -5.54 -16.77
N GLY A 281 5.18 -4.81 -17.60
CA GLY A 281 4.09 -5.35 -18.42
C GLY A 281 2.83 -5.72 -17.61
N ARG A 282 2.82 -5.55 -16.28
CA ARG A 282 1.65 -5.80 -15.42
C ARG A 282 0.84 -4.53 -15.25
N HIS A 283 -0.42 -4.58 -15.65
CA HIS A 283 -1.33 -3.43 -15.68
C HIS A 283 -2.30 -3.49 -14.53
N TYR A 284 -2.34 -2.41 -13.74
CA TYR A 284 -3.26 -2.22 -12.63
C TYR A 284 -4.07 -0.94 -12.78
N ARG A 285 -5.24 -0.91 -12.15
CA ARG A 285 -6.12 0.25 -12.06
C ARG A 285 -6.66 0.36 -10.64
N PRO A 286 -7.09 1.54 -10.20
CA PRO A 286 -7.74 1.70 -8.89
C PRO A 286 -9.01 0.86 -8.75
N PHE A 287 -9.73 0.63 -9.84
CA PHE A 287 -10.93 -0.19 -9.94
C PHE A 287 -10.97 -0.89 -11.29
N ASP A 288 -11.25 -2.17 -11.28
CA ASP A 288 -11.47 -2.97 -12.47
C ASP A 288 -12.89 -3.51 -12.49
N TYR A 289 -13.45 -3.64 -13.68
CA TYR A 289 -14.72 -4.29 -13.91
C TYR A 289 -14.52 -5.65 -14.56
N TYR A 290 -15.13 -6.66 -13.97
CA TYR A 290 -15.13 -8.02 -14.49
C TYR A 290 -16.56 -8.52 -14.66
N GLY A 291 -16.94 -9.03 -15.85
CA GLY A 291 -18.25 -9.61 -16.07
C GLY A 291 -18.96 -9.14 -17.35
N HIS A 292 -20.27 -9.31 -17.39
CA HIS A 292 -21.11 -8.98 -18.54
C HIS A 292 -21.21 -7.44 -18.72
N PRO A 293 -21.01 -6.88 -19.92
CA PRO A 293 -21.07 -5.43 -20.14
C PRO A 293 -22.44 -4.80 -19.86
N GLN A 294 -23.48 -5.62 -19.80
CA GLN A 294 -24.86 -5.22 -19.44
C GLN A 294 -25.32 -6.01 -18.21
N ALA A 295 -24.47 -6.10 -17.19
CA ALA A 295 -24.82 -6.82 -15.98
C ALA A 295 -26.04 -6.20 -15.29
N GLU A 296 -26.96 -7.07 -14.86
CA GLU A 296 -28.16 -6.71 -14.09
C GLU A 296 -27.88 -6.71 -12.58
N ARG A 297 -26.86 -7.45 -12.18
CA ARG A 297 -26.39 -7.57 -10.80
C ARG A 297 -24.89 -7.44 -10.78
N VAL A 298 -24.39 -6.53 -9.94
CA VAL A 298 -22.96 -6.24 -9.79
C VAL A 298 -22.58 -6.34 -8.32
N VAL A 299 -21.48 -7.04 -8.03
CA VAL A 299 -20.88 -7.11 -6.70
C VAL A 299 -19.66 -6.19 -6.67
N VAL A 300 -19.57 -5.30 -5.68
CA VAL A 300 -18.37 -4.51 -5.43
C VAL A 300 -17.58 -5.22 -4.32
N VAL A 301 -16.34 -5.59 -4.63
CA VAL A 301 -15.50 -6.40 -3.75
C VAL A 301 -14.06 -5.89 -3.76
N MET A 302 -13.31 -6.13 -2.68
CA MET A 302 -11.87 -5.88 -2.60
C MET A 302 -11.19 -7.02 -1.84
N GLY A 303 -9.87 -7.14 -2.01
CA GLY A 303 -9.07 -8.17 -1.37
C GLY A 303 -9.16 -9.53 -2.07
N SER A 304 -8.84 -10.58 -1.36
CA SER A 304 -8.71 -11.94 -1.91
C SER A 304 -10.02 -12.55 -2.42
N ALA A 305 -11.17 -11.98 -2.04
CA ALA A 305 -12.46 -12.42 -2.55
C ALA A 305 -12.65 -12.11 -4.05
N ALA A 306 -11.90 -11.18 -4.63
CA ALA A 306 -12.01 -10.79 -6.04
C ALA A 306 -11.81 -11.98 -6.98
N GLY A 307 -10.74 -12.76 -6.81
CA GLY A 307 -10.47 -13.93 -7.65
C GLY A 307 -11.56 -15.01 -7.58
N THR A 308 -12.13 -15.23 -6.38
CA THR A 308 -13.28 -16.14 -6.22
C THR A 308 -14.52 -15.61 -6.94
N CYS A 309 -14.75 -14.29 -6.88
CA CYS A 309 -15.87 -13.67 -7.59
C CYS A 309 -15.73 -13.81 -9.10
N GLU A 310 -14.53 -13.59 -9.64
CA GLU A 310 -14.25 -13.75 -11.08
C GLU A 310 -14.58 -15.17 -11.57
N GLU A 311 -14.14 -16.19 -10.84
CA GLU A 311 -14.41 -17.59 -11.21
C GLU A 311 -15.93 -17.93 -11.15
N VAL A 312 -16.64 -17.40 -10.15
CA VAL A 312 -18.09 -17.53 -10.05
C VAL A 312 -18.78 -16.80 -11.20
N ILE A 313 -18.34 -15.59 -11.54
CA ILE A 313 -18.87 -14.80 -12.66
C ILE A 313 -18.72 -15.57 -13.95
N ASP A 314 -17.55 -16.15 -14.25
CA ASP A 314 -17.31 -16.96 -15.45
C ASP A 314 -18.30 -18.13 -15.53
N THR A 315 -18.52 -18.81 -14.40
CA THR A 315 -19.49 -19.92 -14.33
C THR A 315 -20.92 -19.45 -14.63
N LEU A 316 -21.32 -18.30 -14.11
CA LEU A 316 -22.67 -17.73 -14.31
C LEU A 316 -22.84 -17.18 -15.73
N LEU A 317 -21.83 -16.54 -16.30
CA LEU A 317 -21.81 -16.09 -17.68
C LEU A 317 -21.96 -17.27 -18.67
N ALA A 318 -21.29 -18.40 -18.38
CA ALA A 318 -21.44 -19.60 -19.18
C ALA A 318 -22.87 -20.19 -19.14
N ARG A 319 -23.66 -19.88 -18.12
CA ARG A 319 -25.09 -20.22 -18.00
C ARG A 319 -26.03 -19.18 -18.62
N GLY A 320 -25.48 -18.09 -19.18
CA GLY A 320 -26.25 -17.01 -19.82
C GLY A 320 -26.77 -15.94 -18.85
N GLU A 321 -26.27 -15.91 -17.60
CA GLU A 321 -26.62 -14.87 -16.63
C GLU A 321 -25.82 -13.59 -16.88
N LYS A 322 -26.46 -12.44 -16.63
CA LYS A 322 -25.83 -11.10 -16.78
C LYS A 322 -25.40 -10.60 -15.42
N VAL A 323 -24.18 -10.99 -15.02
CA VAL A 323 -23.56 -10.64 -13.72
C VAL A 323 -22.17 -10.05 -13.91
N GLY A 324 -21.72 -9.30 -12.91
CA GLY A 324 -20.38 -8.71 -12.92
C GLY A 324 -19.94 -8.25 -11.54
#